data_27054908d0777263af81f3da9632606a
#
_entry.id   27054908d0777263af81f3da9632606a
#
_cell.length_a   1.000
_cell.length_b   1.000
_cell.length_c   1.000
_cell.angle_alpha   90.00
_cell.angle_beta   90.00
_cell.angle_gamma   90.00
#
_symmetry.space_group_name_H-M   'P 1'
#
loop_
_entity.id
_entity.type
_entity.pdbx_description
1 polymer ?
#
loop_
_entity_poly.entity_id
_entity_poly.type
_entity_poly.pdbx_seq_one_letter_code
_entity_poly.pdbx_strand_id
1 'polypeptide(L)'
;MIGFAITALGFGAGLVGYLLLRRSGTGWRVGRLLAAAPERSLAQAAALAADGEPGYVRLHGRIDSDEEFPGDDGKPLVYRRRRLQGRRGRGGWATFDDQRLAVPFRLSEKGEQVGIDTEALGDGLVVVPRESEGVAGDLTSDAVSGKLPEMPPETPVRLRIEQVSAVDHATAAGVPRIGEGGAVVLGAGLGRPLVLTTLDLDEAMRVLAGGRRTELLVATGLLVATPVIMVIGLIALAAGL
;
A
#
# COMPACT_ATOMS: atom_id res chain seq x y z
N MET A 1 -20.87 40.06 8.30
CA MET A 1 -19.81 39.54 7.38
C MET A 1 -18.87 38.54 8.04
N ILE A 2 -18.52 38.73 9.31
CA ILE A 2 -17.61 37.85 10.09
C ILE A 2 -18.17 36.43 10.24
N GLY A 3 -19.49 36.33 10.54
CA GLY A 3 -20.14 35.00 10.70
C GLY A 3 -20.07 34.13 9.45
N PHE A 4 -20.23 34.75 8.27
CA PHE A 4 -20.09 34.02 7.00
C PHE A 4 -18.65 33.52 6.76
N ALA A 5 -17.65 34.34 7.07
CA ALA A 5 -16.22 33.97 6.94
C ALA A 5 -15.85 32.80 7.87
N ILE A 6 -16.34 32.81 9.13
CA ILE A 6 -16.11 31.73 10.09
C ILE A 6 -16.77 30.41 9.61
N THR A 7 -18.00 30.49 9.10
CA THR A 7 -18.70 29.28 8.56
C THR A 7 -17.99 28.72 7.36
N ALA A 8 -17.52 29.57 6.43
CA ALA A 8 -16.74 29.13 5.26
C ALA A 8 -15.41 28.50 5.65
N LEU A 9 -14.74 29.04 6.68
CA LEU A 9 -13.50 28.49 7.26
C LEU A 9 -13.74 27.08 7.84
N GLY A 10 -14.85 26.89 8.57
CA GLY A 10 -15.25 25.58 9.10
C GLY A 10 -15.47 24.56 8.00
N PHE A 11 -16.16 24.95 6.93
CA PHE A 11 -16.39 24.06 5.78
C PHE A 11 -15.08 23.70 5.07
N GLY A 12 -14.18 24.66 4.87
CA GLY A 12 -12.84 24.44 4.32
C GLY A 12 -12.00 23.47 5.15
N ALA A 13 -11.99 23.65 6.48
CA ALA A 13 -11.30 22.75 7.41
C ALA A 13 -11.83 21.31 7.33
N GLY A 14 -13.16 21.14 7.27
CA GLY A 14 -13.80 19.83 7.12
C GLY A 14 -13.44 19.16 5.80
N LEU A 15 -13.45 19.91 4.69
CA LEU A 15 -13.07 19.39 3.38
C LEU A 15 -11.61 18.94 3.36
N VAL A 16 -10.70 19.74 3.90
CA VAL A 16 -9.26 19.38 4.01
C VAL A 16 -9.09 18.14 4.88
N GLY A 17 -9.74 18.09 6.05
CA GLY A 17 -9.72 16.91 6.93
C GLY A 17 -10.22 15.65 6.22
N TYR A 18 -11.33 15.76 5.49
CA TYR A 18 -11.88 14.65 4.69
C TYR A 18 -10.91 14.18 3.60
N LEU A 19 -10.30 15.10 2.84
CA LEU A 19 -9.35 14.76 1.77
C LEU A 19 -8.09 14.10 2.33
N LEU A 20 -7.58 14.57 3.47
CA LEU A 20 -6.45 13.94 4.16
C LEU A 20 -6.80 12.53 4.63
N LEU A 21 -7.98 12.33 5.21
CA LEU A 21 -8.44 11.01 5.64
C LEU A 21 -8.60 10.04 4.45
N ARG A 22 -9.17 10.53 3.36
CA ARG A 22 -9.33 9.74 2.13
C ARG A 22 -7.98 9.32 1.56
N ARG A 23 -6.97 10.20 1.60
CA ARG A 23 -5.61 9.92 1.11
C ARG A 23 -4.85 8.96 2.02
N SER A 24 -5.05 9.05 3.33
CA SER A 24 -4.39 8.20 4.33
C SER A 24 -5.05 6.82 4.49
N GLY A 25 -6.27 6.64 3.95
CA GLY A 25 -7.10 5.46 4.18
C GLY A 25 -6.64 4.15 3.52
N THR A 26 -5.70 4.19 2.55
CA THR A 26 -5.29 2.98 1.82
C THR A 26 -4.53 1.99 2.72
N GLY A 27 -3.53 2.45 3.46
CA GLY A 27 -2.76 1.59 4.36
C GLY A 27 -3.62 0.97 5.47
N TRP A 28 -4.51 1.77 6.08
CA TRP A 28 -5.43 1.29 7.11
C TRP A 28 -6.45 0.27 6.59
N ARG A 29 -6.94 0.46 5.34
CA ARG A 29 -7.81 -0.53 4.69
C ARG A 29 -7.10 -1.86 4.48
N VAL A 30 -5.87 -1.83 3.98
CA VAL A 30 -5.06 -3.04 3.77
C VAL A 30 -4.81 -3.76 5.08
N GLY A 31 -4.42 -3.04 6.14
CA GLY A 31 -4.23 -3.61 7.48
C GLY A 31 -5.50 -4.26 8.02
N ARG A 32 -6.66 -3.57 7.92
CA ARG A 32 -7.95 -4.14 8.32
C ARG A 32 -8.34 -5.38 7.53
N LEU A 33 -8.09 -5.39 6.22
CA LEU A 33 -8.37 -6.55 5.38
C LEU A 33 -7.50 -7.74 5.80
N LEU A 34 -6.22 -7.51 6.04
CA LEU A 34 -5.29 -8.54 6.50
C LEU A 34 -5.69 -9.11 7.86
N ALA A 35 -6.06 -8.24 8.82
CA ALA A 35 -6.47 -8.65 10.17
C ALA A 35 -7.84 -9.34 10.20
N ALA A 36 -8.79 -8.89 9.39
CA ALA A 36 -10.17 -9.40 9.37
C ALA A 36 -10.37 -10.62 8.48
N ALA A 37 -9.43 -10.92 7.56
CA ALA A 37 -9.53 -12.10 6.71
C ALA A 37 -9.42 -13.37 7.53
N PRO A 38 -10.36 -14.32 7.41
CA PRO A 38 -10.29 -15.59 8.10
C PRO A 38 -9.05 -16.36 7.65
N GLU A 39 -8.31 -16.88 8.62
CA GLU A 39 -7.14 -17.72 8.35
C GLU A 39 -7.59 -19.10 7.86
N ARG A 40 -6.96 -19.57 6.79
CA ARG A 40 -7.20 -20.86 6.18
C ARG A 40 -5.88 -21.54 5.84
N SER A 41 -5.86 -22.87 5.87
CA SER A 41 -4.75 -23.64 5.32
C SER A 41 -4.75 -23.58 3.79
N LEU A 42 -3.62 -23.88 3.16
CA LEU A 42 -3.51 -23.95 1.69
C LEU A 42 -4.48 -24.99 1.10
N ALA A 43 -4.65 -26.15 1.77
CA ALA A 43 -5.63 -27.17 1.38
C ALA A 43 -7.08 -26.65 1.44
N GLN A 44 -7.44 -25.88 2.48
CA GLN A 44 -8.77 -25.28 2.57
C GLN A 44 -9.01 -24.23 1.49
N ALA A 45 -7.98 -23.45 1.12
CA ALA A 45 -8.07 -22.50 0.02
C ALA A 45 -8.24 -23.22 -1.33
N ALA A 46 -7.56 -24.35 -1.51
CA ALA A 46 -7.74 -25.18 -2.72
C ALA A 46 -9.17 -25.75 -2.82
N ALA A 47 -9.74 -26.20 -1.72
CA ALA A 47 -11.13 -26.66 -1.68
C ALA A 47 -12.12 -25.52 -2.05
N LEU A 48 -11.97 -24.32 -1.45
CA LEU A 48 -12.80 -23.15 -1.78
C LEU A 48 -12.70 -22.77 -3.27
N ALA A 49 -11.49 -22.85 -3.86
CA ALA A 49 -11.30 -22.59 -5.28
C ALA A 49 -11.98 -23.66 -6.15
N ALA A 50 -11.92 -24.93 -5.77
CA ALA A 50 -12.54 -26.03 -6.49
C ALA A 50 -14.08 -25.99 -6.43
N ASP A 51 -14.64 -25.61 -5.29
CA ASP A 51 -16.08 -25.47 -5.08
C ASP A 51 -16.65 -24.20 -5.76
N GLY A 52 -15.77 -23.31 -6.25
CA GLY A 52 -16.20 -22.04 -6.86
C GLY A 52 -16.78 -21.06 -5.85
N GLU A 53 -16.57 -21.26 -4.56
CA GLU A 53 -17.05 -20.37 -3.51
C GLU A 53 -16.13 -19.15 -3.36
N PRO A 54 -16.60 -17.92 -3.68
CA PRO A 54 -15.78 -16.74 -3.56
C PRO A 54 -15.62 -16.36 -2.08
N GLY A 55 -14.43 -16.60 -1.54
CA GLY A 55 -14.07 -16.24 -0.16
C GLY A 55 -12.77 -15.43 -0.13
N TYR A 56 -12.74 -14.30 0.59
CA TYR A 56 -11.51 -13.58 0.85
C TYR A 56 -10.85 -14.17 2.11
N VAL A 57 -9.71 -14.83 1.94
CA VAL A 57 -9.03 -15.60 2.99
C VAL A 57 -7.60 -15.12 3.21
N ARG A 58 -7.04 -15.42 4.38
CA ARG A 58 -5.62 -15.23 4.72
C ARG A 58 -4.93 -16.57 4.77
N LEU A 59 -3.81 -16.68 4.05
CA LEU A 59 -2.97 -17.85 3.95
C LEU A 59 -1.58 -17.52 4.48
N HIS A 60 -0.92 -18.50 5.10
CA HIS A 60 0.47 -18.41 5.51
C HIS A 60 1.25 -19.55 4.87
N GLY A 61 2.50 -19.30 4.50
CA GLY A 61 3.37 -20.33 3.94
C GLY A 61 4.76 -19.82 3.62
N ARG A 62 5.65 -20.73 3.29
CA ARG A 62 6.98 -20.41 2.77
C ARG A 62 6.84 -20.03 1.29
N ILE A 63 7.56 -19.02 0.88
CA ILE A 63 7.69 -18.68 -0.54
C ILE A 63 8.49 -19.77 -1.24
N ASP A 64 8.01 -20.20 -2.39
CA ASP A 64 8.62 -21.19 -3.25
C ASP A 64 8.48 -20.74 -4.70
N SER A 65 9.54 -20.86 -5.50
CA SER A 65 9.58 -20.46 -6.91
C SER A 65 10.55 -21.31 -7.68
N ASP A 66 10.22 -21.59 -8.94
CA ASP A 66 11.10 -22.30 -9.86
C ASP A 66 12.11 -21.34 -10.52
N GLU A 67 11.84 -20.02 -10.47
CA GLU A 67 12.67 -18.97 -11.03
C GLU A 67 12.96 -17.91 -9.96
N GLU A 68 14.19 -17.39 -9.98
CA GLU A 68 14.64 -16.38 -9.04
C GLU A 68 15.57 -15.39 -9.76
N PHE A 69 15.68 -14.16 -9.23
CA PHE A 69 16.65 -13.20 -9.71
C PHE A 69 17.46 -12.60 -8.55
N PRO A 70 18.71 -12.17 -8.79
CA PRO A 70 19.56 -11.67 -7.72
C PRO A 70 19.08 -10.32 -7.19
N GLY A 71 19.03 -10.19 -5.87
CA GLY A 71 18.91 -8.91 -5.19
C GLY A 71 20.25 -8.18 -5.12
N ASP A 72 20.21 -6.89 -4.77
CA ASP A 72 21.42 -6.06 -4.63
C ASP A 72 22.36 -6.57 -3.48
N ASP A 73 21.81 -7.34 -2.56
CA ASP A 73 22.51 -8.00 -1.44
C ASP A 73 22.85 -9.49 -1.71
N GLY A 74 22.66 -9.95 -2.95
CA GLY A 74 22.91 -11.32 -3.36
C GLY A 74 21.84 -12.34 -2.91
N LYS A 75 20.76 -11.89 -2.25
CA LYS A 75 19.64 -12.77 -1.90
C LYS A 75 18.79 -13.09 -3.14
N PRO A 76 18.28 -14.32 -3.27
CA PRO A 76 17.35 -14.68 -4.33
C PRO A 76 16.00 -13.96 -4.10
N LEU A 77 15.53 -13.26 -5.11
CA LEU A 77 14.27 -12.52 -5.08
C LEU A 77 13.26 -13.12 -6.04
N VAL A 78 11.98 -13.06 -5.66
CA VAL A 78 10.82 -13.39 -6.51
C VAL A 78 10.04 -12.14 -6.93
N TYR A 79 10.20 -11.04 -6.19
CA TYR A 79 9.53 -9.78 -6.48
C TYR A 79 10.40 -8.59 -6.07
N ARG A 80 10.46 -7.57 -6.92
CA ARG A 80 11.09 -6.28 -6.62
C ARG A 80 10.33 -5.16 -7.29
N ARG A 81 10.00 -4.12 -6.52
CA ARG A 81 9.44 -2.86 -7.01
C ARG A 81 10.38 -1.72 -6.63
N ARG A 82 10.83 -0.97 -7.61
CA ARG A 82 11.65 0.22 -7.45
C ARG A 82 10.82 1.44 -7.83
N ARG A 83 10.66 2.37 -6.90
CA ARG A 83 9.94 3.63 -7.15
C ARG A 83 10.88 4.79 -6.95
N LEU A 84 11.08 5.59 -8.00
CA LEU A 84 11.84 6.81 -7.93
C LEU A 84 10.86 7.97 -7.80
N GLN A 85 11.05 8.77 -6.75
CA GLN A 85 10.14 9.84 -6.36
C GLN A 85 10.90 11.15 -6.26
N GLY A 86 10.31 12.23 -6.77
CA GLY A 86 10.84 13.58 -6.64
C GLY A 86 9.95 14.44 -5.75
N ARG A 87 10.55 15.39 -5.07
CA ARG A 87 9.83 16.33 -4.21
C ARG A 87 9.18 17.43 -5.06
N ARG A 88 7.87 17.57 -5.00
CA ARG A 88 7.13 18.57 -5.76
C ARG A 88 6.89 19.82 -4.89
N GLY A 89 7.81 20.78 -4.98
CA GLY A 89 7.73 22.03 -4.23
C GLY A 89 7.61 21.82 -2.70
N ARG A 90 6.65 22.48 -2.04
CA ARG A 90 6.29 22.25 -0.64
C ARG A 90 5.36 21.05 -0.44
N GLY A 91 5.00 20.35 -1.52
CA GLY A 91 4.15 19.18 -1.53
C GLY A 91 4.88 17.89 -1.13
N GLY A 92 4.16 16.77 -1.21
CA GLY A 92 4.73 15.45 -0.95
C GLY A 92 5.59 14.91 -2.09
N TRP A 93 6.01 13.66 -1.93
CA TRP A 93 6.75 12.90 -2.93
C TRP A 93 5.82 12.50 -4.10
N ALA A 94 6.26 12.75 -5.33
CA ALA A 94 5.59 12.31 -6.56
C ALA A 94 6.43 11.24 -7.23
N THR A 95 5.83 10.09 -7.54
CA THR A 95 6.50 9.00 -8.27
C THR A 95 6.58 9.37 -9.76
N PHE A 96 7.74 9.30 -10.35
CA PHE A 96 7.98 9.53 -11.77
C PHE A 96 8.55 8.30 -12.48
N ASP A 97 9.04 7.30 -11.74
CA ASP A 97 9.41 6.00 -12.28
C ASP A 97 8.97 4.89 -11.31
N ASP A 98 8.37 3.82 -11.83
CA ASP A 98 7.86 2.67 -11.06
C ASP A 98 8.16 1.39 -11.85
N GLN A 99 9.24 0.74 -11.50
CA GLN A 99 9.70 -0.49 -12.13
C GLN A 99 9.30 -1.68 -11.27
N ARG A 100 8.76 -2.71 -11.91
CA ARG A 100 8.41 -3.97 -11.25
C ARG A 100 9.09 -5.11 -11.98
N LEU A 101 9.72 -5.97 -11.21
CA LEU A 101 10.26 -7.23 -11.66
C LEU A 101 9.67 -8.32 -10.78
N ALA A 102 9.03 -9.30 -11.38
CA ALA A 102 8.44 -10.42 -10.68
C ALA A 102 8.61 -11.69 -11.50
N VAL A 103 8.82 -12.79 -10.82
CA VAL A 103 8.73 -14.14 -11.35
C VAL A 103 7.55 -14.85 -10.70
N PRO A 104 6.98 -15.90 -11.34
CA PRO A 104 5.92 -16.69 -10.73
C PRO A 104 6.41 -17.32 -9.42
N PHE A 105 5.61 -17.17 -8.35
CA PHE A 105 5.91 -17.84 -7.08
C PHE A 105 4.61 -18.27 -6.38
N ARG A 106 4.77 -19.13 -5.39
CA ARG A 106 3.69 -19.76 -4.66
C ARG A 106 3.99 -19.76 -3.15
N LEU A 107 2.95 -19.89 -2.35
CA LEU A 107 3.07 -20.25 -0.94
C LEU A 107 3.02 -21.78 -0.83
N SER A 108 3.92 -22.35 -0.05
CA SER A 108 4.02 -23.78 0.20
C SER A 108 3.98 -24.06 1.69
N GLU A 109 3.14 -25.01 2.11
CA GLU A 109 3.06 -25.54 3.47
C GLU A 109 2.58 -27.00 3.44
N LYS A 110 3.29 -27.88 4.11
CA LYS A 110 2.91 -29.31 4.29
C LYS A 110 2.61 -30.07 2.98
N GLY A 111 3.27 -29.71 1.90
CA GLY A 111 3.08 -30.32 0.58
C GLY A 111 1.99 -29.69 -0.28
N GLU A 112 1.20 -28.79 0.28
CA GLU A 112 0.21 -28.01 -0.45
C GLU A 112 0.81 -26.72 -1.00
N GLN A 113 0.30 -26.25 -2.13
CA GLN A 113 0.80 -25.05 -2.80
C GLN A 113 -0.35 -24.19 -3.33
N VAL A 114 -0.19 -22.87 -3.21
CA VAL A 114 -1.10 -21.86 -3.78
C VAL A 114 -0.27 -20.78 -4.45
N GLY A 115 -0.44 -20.60 -5.75
CA GLY A 115 0.21 -19.55 -6.54
C GLY A 115 -0.22 -18.17 -6.09
N ILE A 116 0.64 -17.17 -6.31
CA ILE A 116 0.34 -15.75 -6.07
C ILE A 116 0.21 -15.03 -7.41
N ASP A 117 -0.90 -14.32 -7.59
CA ASP A 117 -1.10 -13.47 -8.75
C ASP A 117 -0.23 -12.20 -8.63
N THR A 118 0.98 -12.27 -9.18
CA THR A 118 1.97 -11.19 -9.08
C THR A 118 1.53 -9.90 -9.77
N GLU A 119 0.68 -9.98 -10.79
CA GLU A 119 0.13 -8.80 -11.48
C GLU A 119 -0.89 -8.08 -10.61
N ALA A 120 -1.70 -8.83 -9.87
CA ALA A 120 -2.69 -8.29 -8.94
C ALA A 120 -2.08 -7.73 -7.65
N LEU A 121 -0.79 -8.01 -7.37
CA LEU A 121 -0.15 -7.61 -6.11
C LEU A 121 -0.04 -6.08 -5.93
N GLY A 122 0.09 -5.31 -6.99
CA GLY A 122 -0.05 -3.86 -7.02
C GLY A 122 0.47 -3.11 -5.78
N ASP A 123 -0.42 -2.38 -5.12
CA ASP A 123 -0.14 -1.65 -3.87
C ASP A 123 -0.45 -2.48 -2.60
N GLY A 124 -0.77 -3.75 -2.75
CA GLY A 124 -1.04 -4.67 -1.64
C GLY A 124 0.22 -5.30 -1.03
N LEU A 125 1.40 -5.01 -1.55
CA LEU A 125 2.65 -5.46 -0.93
C LEU A 125 2.96 -4.64 0.32
N VAL A 126 3.13 -5.32 1.45
CA VAL A 126 3.43 -4.73 2.76
C VAL A 126 4.75 -5.29 3.28
N VAL A 127 5.82 -4.58 3.02
CA VAL A 127 7.18 -4.91 3.46
C VAL A 127 7.87 -3.65 3.99
N VAL A 128 8.96 -3.80 4.72
CA VAL A 128 9.80 -2.66 5.08
C VAL A 128 10.58 -2.24 3.84
N PRO A 129 10.30 -1.05 3.28
CA PRO A 129 11.03 -0.60 2.10
C PRO A 129 12.45 -0.17 2.48
N ARG A 130 13.39 -0.40 1.58
CA ARG A 130 14.69 0.29 1.61
C ARG A 130 14.51 1.64 0.96
N GLU A 131 14.92 2.70 1.64
CA GLU A 131 14.83 4.07 1.14
C GLU A 131 16.22 4.71 1.09
N SER A 132 16.53 5.35 -0.04
CA SER A 132 17.74 6.14 -0.24
C SER A 132 17.34 7.50 -0.77
N GLU A 133 17.90 8.57 -0.21
CA GLU A 133 17.63 9.95 -0.62
C GLU A 133 18.89 10.55 -1.26
N GLY A 134 18.66 11.44 -2.22
CA GLY A 134 19.70 12.17 -2.96
C GLY A 134 19.11 13.37 -3.68
N VAL A 135 19.81 13.88 -4.67
CA VAL A 135 19.33 14.96 -5.55
C VAL A 135 19.24 14.50 -7.01
N ALA A 136 18.39 15.16 -7.78
CA ALA A 136 18.15 14.79 -9.19
C ALA A 136 19.42 14.81 -10.06
N GLY A 137 20.37 15.69 -9.72
CA GLY A 137 21.66 15.78 -10.41
C GLY A 137 22.57 14.56 -10.26
N ASP A 138 22.34 13.73 -9.22
CA ASP A 138 23.11 12.51 -8.98
C ASP A 138 22.51 11.28 -9.69
N LEU A 139 21.33 11.44 -10.33
CA LEU A 139 20.68 10.34 -11.05
C LEU A 139 21.44 10.03 -12.34
N THR A 140 21.87 8.79 -12.47
CA THR A 140 22.40 8.25 -13.72
C THR A 140 21.29 7.73 -14.62
N SER A 141 21.52 7.68 -15.93
CA SER A 141 20.55 7.14 -16.91
C SER A 141 20.11 5.71 -16.60
N ASP A 142 20.97 4.93 -15.94
CA ASP A 142 20.69 3.52 -15.57
C ASP A 142 19.77 3.41 -14.36
N ALA A 143 19.58 4.50 -13.61
CA ALA A 143 18.69 4.52 -12.45
C ALA A 143 17.20 4.59 -12.83
N VAL A 144 16.88 4.91 -14.09
CA VAL A 144 15.52 5.16 -14.57
C VAL A 144 15.21 4.30 -15.77
N SER A 145 14.03 3.67 -15.84
CA SER A 145 13.62 2.83 -16.98
C SER A 145 13.22 3.63 -18.23
N GLY A 146 13.17 4.94 -18.12
CA GLY A 146 12.74 5.82 -19.20
C GLY A 146 13.54 7.11 -19.28
N LYS A 147 12.98 8.12 -19.97
CA LYS A 147 13.58 9.44 -20.04
C LYS A 147 13.55 10.10 -18.66
N LEU A 148 14.70 10.56 -18.18
CA LEU A 148 14.78 11.36 -16.96
C LEU A 148 13.83 12.56 -17.06
N PRO A 149 12.96 12.79 -16.09
CA PRO A 149 12.10 13.97 -16.10
C PRO A 149 12.95 15.24 -15.99
N GLU A 150 12.56 16.27 -16.73
CA GLU A 150 13.18 17.57 -16.60
C GLU A 150 12.86 18.17 -15.24
N MET A 151 13.84 18.14 -14.34
CA MET A 151 13.74 18.73 -13.01
C MET A 151 15.07 19.41 -12.66
N PRO A 152 15.02 20.47 -11.81
CA PRO A 152 16.24 21.11 -11.33
C PRO A 152 17.18 20.10 -10.67
N PRO A 153 18.51 20.17 -10.92
CA PRO A 153 19.48 19.20 -10.36
C PRO A 153 19.46 19.12 -8.84
N GLU A 154 19.11 20.19 -8.15
CA GLU A 154 18.99 20.28 -6.70
C GLU A 154 17.67 19.69 -6.14
N THR A 155 16.77 19.21 -7.01
CA THR A 155 15.50 18.64 -6.58
C THR A 155 15.75 17.38 -5.73
N PRO A 156 15.26 17.34 -4.47
CA PRO A 156 15.37 16.13 -3.66
C PRO A 156 14.63 14.96 -4.32
N VAL A 157 15.31 13.82 -4.42
CA VAL A 157 14.77 12.57 -4.95
C VAL A 157 14.92 11.48 -3.92
N ARG A 158 14.03 10.49 -3.99
CA ARG A 158 14.04 9.31 -3.13
C ARG A 158 13.82 8.06 -3.97
N LEU A 159 14.73 7.10 -3.82
CA LEU A 159 14.55 5.74 -4.32
C LEU A 159 13.96 4.89 -3.20
N ARG A 160 12.84 4.26 -3.49
CA ARG A 160 12.18 3.31 -2.58
C ARG A 160 12.14 1.93 -3.24
N ILE A 161 12.72 0.94 -2.57
CA ILE A 161 12.80 -0.44 -3.03
C ILE A 161 12.00 -1.32 -2.08
N GLU A 162 11.03 -2.03 -2.63
CA GLU A 162 10.23 -3.06 -1.97
C GLU A 162 10.58 -4.40 -2.60
N GLN A 163 10.92 -5.40 -1.80
CA GLN A 163 11.37 -6.70 -2.31
C GLN A 163 10.84 -7.85 -1.47
N VAL A 164 10.72 -9.02 -2.11
CA VAL A 164 10.31 -10.28 -1.49
C VAL A 164 11.34 -11.33 -1.89
N SER A 165 11.92 -12.02 -0.89
CA SER A 165 12.90 -13.07 -1.11
C SER A 165 12.22 -14.43 -1.28
N ALA A 166 12.84 -15.29 -2.10
CA ALA A 166 12.38 -16.66 -2.32
C ALA A 166 12.48 -17.57 -1.07
N VAL A 167 13.27 -17.15 -0.07
CA VAL A 167 13.48 -17.94 1.16
C VAL A 167 12.61 -17.49 2.34
N ASP A 168 11.83 -16.43 2.17
CA ASP A 168 11.02 -15.86 3.23
C ASP A 168 9.73 -16.67 3.46
N HIS A 169 9.15 -16.51 4.64
CA HIS A 169 7.76 -16.85 4.90
C HIS A 169 6.90 -15.61 4.60
N ALA A 170 5.69 -15.86 4.11
CA ALA A 170 4.77 -14.77 3.83
C ALA A 170 3.35 -15.11 4.28
N THR A 171 2.63 -14.05 4.61
CA THR A 171 1.19 -14.07 4.80
C THR A 171 0.55 -13.34 3.63
N ALA A 172 -0.37 -14.01 2.93
CA ALA A 172 -1.12 -13.42 1.83
C ALA A 172 -2.61 -13.42 2.11
N ALA A 173 -3.33 -12.36 1.72
CA ALA A 173 -4.78 -12.30 1.80
C ALA A 173 -5.38 -11.96 0.44
N GLY A 174 -6.33 -12.77 0.00
CA GLY A 174 -6.93 -12.68 -1.33
C GLY A 174 -8.08 -13.64 -1.53
N VAL A 175 -8.52 -13.78 -2.76
CA VAL A 175 -9.55 -14.74 -3.18
C VAL A 175 -8.88 -15.90 -3.92
N PRO A 176 -8.96 -17.14 -3.42
CA PRO A 176 -8.45 -18.30 -4.12
C PRO A 176 -9.34 -18.61 -5.34
N ARG A 177 -8.71 -18.93 -6.44
CA ARG A 177 -9.37 -19.29 -7.70
C ARG A 177 -8.56 -20.34 -8.45
N ILE A 178 -9.20 -21.07 -9.34
CA ILE A 178 -8.49 -21.93 -10.29
C ILE A 178 -7.89 -21.03 -11.38
N GLY A 179 -6.58 -21.05 -11.51
CA GLY A 179 -5.82 -20.36 -12.55
C GLY A 179 -5.63 -21.21 -13.81
N GLU A 180 -4.80 -20.72 -14.72
CA GLU A 180 -4.40 -21.45 -15.92
C GLU A 180 -3.71 -22.77 -15.55
N GLY A 181 -4.02 -23.84 -16.27
CA GLY A 181 -3.48 -25.18 -15.99
C GLY A 181 -4.07 -25.88 -14.76
N GLY A 182 -5.14 -25.36 -14.14
CA GLY A 182 -5.82 -26.01 -13.02
C GLY A 182 -5.16 -25.77 -11.66
N ALA A 183 -4.08 -25.02 -11.58
CA ALA A 183 -3.43 -24.66 -10.32
C ALA A 183 -4.27 -23.65 -9.53
N VAL A 184 -4.24 -23.76 -8.20
CA VAL A 184 -4.88 -22.77 -7.33
C VAL A 184 -4.03 -21.51 -7.23
N VAL A 185 -4.64 -20.33 -7.46
CA VAL A 185 -3.99 -19.03 -7.41
C VAL A 185 -4.76 -18.09 -6.50
N LEU A 186 -4.06 -17.41 -5.61
CA LEU A 186 -4.61 -16.35 -4.77
C LEU A 186 -4.47 -15.02 -5.50
N GLY A 187 -5.57 -14.31 -5.69
CA GLY A 187 -5.61 -13.05 -6.41
C GLY A 187 -6.49 -12.00 -5.74
N ALA A 188 -6.61 -10.85 -6.38
CA ALA A 188 -7.59 -9.85 -6.02
C ALA A 188 -9.01 -10.35 -6.35
N GLY A 189 -10.01 -9.93 -5.57
CA GLY A 189 -11.40 -10.28 -5.84
C GLY A 189 -12.37 -9.69 -4.81
N LEU A 190 -13.67 -9.77 -5.09
CA LEU A 190 -14.72 -9.23 -4.21
C LEU A 190 -14.53 -7.72 -3.89
N GLY A 191 -13.98 -6.94 -4.82
CA GLY A 191 -13.66 -5.54 -4.60
C GLY A 191 -12.54 -5.28 -3.60
N ARG A 192 -11.71 -6.31 -3.29
CA ARG A 192 -10.59 -6.26 -2.36
C ARG A 192 -9.27 -6.56 -3.08
N PRO A 193 -8.18 -5.87 -2.72
CA PRO A 193 -6.88 -6.13 -3.32
C PRO A 193 -6.30 -7.46 -2.83
N LEU A 194 -5.37 -8.03 -3.59
CA LEU A 194 -4.43 -9.02 -3.07
C LEU A 194 -3.45 -8.30 -2.16
N VAL A 195 -3.23 -8.83 -0.96
CA VAL A 195 -2.26 -8.32 0.02
C VAL A 195 -1.22 -9.40 0.29
N LEU A 196 0.06 -9.04 0.30
CA LEU A 196 1.17 -9.91 0.65
C LEU A 196 2.09 -9.20 1.64
N THR A 197 2.50 -9.89 2.68
CA THR A 197 3.50 -9.40 3.64
C THR A 197 4.46 -10.51 4.06
N THR A 198 5.74 -10.18 4.20
CA THR A 198 6.76 -11.05 4.82
C THR A 198 7.00 -10.69 6.29
N LEU A 199 6.23 -9.74 6.81
CA LEU A 199 6.29 -9.28 8.19
C LEU A 199 5.25 -10.02 9.05
N ASP A 200 5.53 -10.14 10.33
CA ASP A 200 4.51 -10.54 11.28
C ASP A 200 3.34 -9.55 11.26
N LEU A 201 2.13 -10.03 11.57
CA LEU A 201 0.91 -9.23 11.48
C LEU A 201 1.02 -7.91 12.25
N ASP A 202 1.59 -7.95 13.46
CA ASP A 202 1.77 -6.76 14.32
C ASP A 202 2.77 -5.76 13.72
N GLU A 203 3.80 -6.25 13.06
CA GLU A 203 4.79 -5.43 12.37
C GLU A 203 4.23 -4.86 11.08
N ALA A 204 3.53 -5.65 10.28
CA ALA A 204 2.81 -5.20 9.11
C ALA A 204 1.83 -4.07 9.46
N MET A 205 1.07 -4.22 10.57
CA MET A 205 0.18 -3.18 11.06
C MET A 205 0.93 -1.92 11.49
N ARG A 206 2.11 -2.03 12.11
CA ARG A 206 2.97 -0.89 12.45
C ARG A 206 3.49 -0.17 11.22
N VAL A 207 3.95 -0.90 10.20
CA VAL A 207 4.42 -0.33 8.92
C VAL A 207 3.30 0.42 8.22
N LEU A 208 2.11 -0.17 8.16
CA LEU A 208 0.93 0.46 7.57
C LEU A 208 0.44 1.70 8.34
N ALA A 209 0.59 1.70 9.67
CA ALA A 209 0.23 2.83 10.54
C ALA A 209 1.35 3.88 10.66
N GLY A 210 2.61 3.47 10.51
CA GLY A 210 3.78 4.26 10.94
C GLY A 210 4.08 5.50 10.09
N GLY A 211 3.71 5.50 8.81
CA GLY A 211 4.07 6.61 7.91
C GLY A 211 3.14 7.84 7.99
N ARG A 212 2.00 7.77 8.71
CA ARG A 212 0.94 8.79 8.59
C ARG A 212 0.22 9.13 9.91
N ARG A 213 0.78 8.78 11.05
CA ARG A 213 0.15 9.11 12.35
C ARG A 213 -0.13 10.61 12.51
N THR A 214 0.82 11.45 12.10
CA THR A 214 0.67 12.90 12.17
C THR A 214 -0.42 13.41 11.22
N GLU A 215 -0.47 12.89 9.98
CA GLU A 215 -1.53 13.24 9.01
C GLU A 215 -2.91 12.82 9.52
N LEU A 216 -3.03 11.64 10.11
CA LEU A 216 -4.28 11.14 10.70
C LEU A 216 -4.71 11.97 11.91
N LEU A 217 -3.79 12.34 12.80
CA LEU A 217 -4.09 13.21 13.94
C LEU A 217 -4.55 14.60 13.48
N VAL A 218 -3.88 15.19 12.49
CA VAL A 218 -4.28 16.48 11.90
C VAL A 218 -5.65 16.37 11.23
N ALA A 219 -5.89 15.32 10.43
CA ALA A 219 -7.17 15.12 9.76
C ALA A 219 -8.31 14.94 10.77
N THR A 220 -8.10 14.15 11.82
CA THR A 220 -9.09 13.94 12.89
C THR A 220 -9.33 15.23 13.65
N GLY A 221 -8.29 15.98 14.01
CA GLY A 221 -8.40 17.29 14.67
C GLY A 221 -9.22 18.28 13.85
N LEU A 222 -8.97 18.37 12.53
CA LEU A 222 -9.74 19.22 11.63
C LEU A 222 -11.20 18.83 11.56
N LEU A 223 -11.51 17.52 11.47
CA LEU A 223 -12.88 17.03 11.42
C LEU A 223 -13.65 17.28 12.72
N VAL A 224 -12.99 17.10 13.87
CA VAL A 224 -13.60 17.39 15.19
C VAL A 224 -13.80 18.89 15.40
N ALA A 225 -12.88 19.73 14.94
CA ALA A 225 -13.00 21.19 15.03
C ALA A 225 -14.07 21.76 14.09
N THR A 226 -14.35 21.11 12.97
CA THR A 226 -15.31 21.58 11.95
C THR A 226 -16.69 21.93 12.51
N PRO A 227 -17.41 21.05 13.23
CA PRO A 227 -18.74 21.37 13.75
C PRO A 227 -18.71 22.51 14.77
N VAL A 228 -17.65 22.61 15.57
CA VAL A 228 -17.50 23.68 16.56
C VAL A 228 -17.36 25.01 15.85
N ILE A 229 -16.48 25.10 14.84
CA ILE A 229 -16.28 26.35 14.07
C ILE A 229 -17.57 26.74 13.34
N MET A 230 -18.29 25.76 12.74
CA MET A 230 -19.55 26.04 12.06
C MET A 230 -20.64 26.57 13.00
N VAL A 231 -20.76 25.99 14.20
CA VAL A 231 -21.73 26.49 15.21
C VAL A 231 -21.41 27.91 15.63
N ILE A 232 -20.13 28.23 15.90
CA ILE A 232 -19.70 29.60 16.24
C ILE A 232 -20.03 30.56 15.09
N GLY A 233 -19.76 30.17 13.85
CA GLY A 233 -20.06 30.97 12.66
C GLY A 233 -21.56 31.25 12.50
N LEU A 234 -22.41 30.26 12.73
CA LEU A 234 -23.88 30.40 12.68
C LEU A 234 -24.41 31.30 13.80
N ILE A 235 -23.87 31.20 15.02
CA ILE A 235 -24.24 32.10 16.13
C ILE A 235 -23.85 33.55 15.81
N ALA A 236 -22.62 33.76 15.28
CA ALA A 236 -22.18 35.09 14.86
C ALA A 236 -23.05 35.67 13.73
N LEU A 237 -23.48 34.83 12.79
CA LEU A 237 -24.38 35.26 11.73
C LEU A 237 -25.76 35.66 12.26
N ALA A 238 -26.30 34.89 13.22
CA ALA A 238 -27.58 35.16 13.87
C ALA A 238 -27.52 36.43 14.74
N ALA A 239 -26.35 36.75 15.32
CA ALA A 239 -26.10 37.97 16.07
C ALA A 239 -25.83 39.23 15.21
N GLY A 240 -25.86 39.13 13.86
CA GLY A 240 -25.64 40.23 12.94
C GLY A 240 -24.17 40.67 12.80
N LEU A 241 -23.20 39.85 13.27
CA LEU A 241 -21.75 40.09 13.22
C LEU A 241 -21.11 39.73 11.88
#